data_064547b529ab4f745dc241283f361fbe
#
_entry.id   064547b529ab4f745dc241283f361fbe
#
_cell.length_a   1.000
_cell.length_b   1.000
_cell.length_c   1.000
_cell.angle_alpha   90.00
_cell.angle_beta   90.00
_cell.angle_gamma   90.00
#
_symmetry.space_group_name_H-M   'P 1'
#
loop_
_entity.id
_entity.type
_entity.pdbx_description
1 polymer ?
#
loop_
_entity_poly.entity_id
_entity_poly.type
_entity_poly.pdbx_seq_one_letter_code
_entity_poly.pdbx_strand_id
1 'polypeptide(L)'
;MRFADIETAFGQTDQLPAAQAAVAAALPIGMPLPDAQAILVRAGARCQLQRRNPEVIECVYSQRTTIDDYYAADIVWTTALHGEGARVAQISIRRELDKH
;
A
#
# COMPACT_ATOMS: atom_id res chain seq x y z
N MET A 1 -1.66 11.66 2.70
CA MET A 1 -2.26 10.33 2.44
C MET A 1 -2.17 9.47 3.70
N ARG A 2 -3.21 8.75 3.99
CA ARG A 2 -3.22 7.74 5.06
C ARG A 2 -3.96 6.51 4.55
N PHE A 3 -3.42 5.32 4.81
CA PHE A 3 -4.07 4.08 4.37
C PHE A 3 -5.42 3.86 5.07
N ALA A 4 -5.56 4.30 6.30
CA ALA A 4 -6.85 4.22 6.99
C ALA A 4 -7.95 4.98 6.24
N ASP A 5 -7.63 6.14 5.68
CA ASP A 5 -8.57 6.93 4.89
C ASP A 5 -8.88 6.26 3.54
N ILE A 6 -7.85 5.66 2.92
CA ILE A 6 -8.03 4.90 1.68
C ILE A 6 -8.96 3.71 1.91
N GLU A 7 -8.78 2.99 3.01
CA GLU A 7 -9.65 1.86 3.35
C GLU A 7 -11.10 2.33 3.61
N THR A 8 -11.28 3.44 4.30
CA THR A 8 -12.60 3.99 4.56
C THR A 8 -13.30 4.34 3.25
N ALA A 9 -12.60 5.00 2.34
CA ALA A 9 -13.15 5.35 1.03
C ALA A 9 -13.44 4.11 0.19
N PHE A 10 -12.57 3.12 0.22
CA PHE A 10 -12.80 1.85 -0.47
C PHE A 10 -14.04 1.15 0.05
N GLY A 11 -14.25 1.11 1.37
CA GLY A 11 -15.42 0.51 1.96
C GLY A 11 -16.73 1.15 1.52
N GLN A 12 -16.70 2.43 1.14
CA GLN A 12 -17.87 3.17 0.65
C GLN A 12 -18.11 2.95 -0.84
N THR A 13 -17.06 2.79 -1.65
CA THR A 13 -17.14 2.82 -3.10
C THR A 13 -16.87 1.47 -3.76
N ASP A 14 -16.13 0.59 -3.08
CA ASP A 14 -15.63 -0.67 -3.61
C ASP A 14 -14.84 -0.48 -4.92
N GLN A 15 -14.14 0.65 -5.04
CA GLN A 15 -13.43 1.08 -6.26
C GLN A 15 -11.92 1.02 -6.05
N LEU A 16 -11.30 -0.11 -6.40
CA LEU A 16 -9.85 -0.26 -6.32
C LEU A 16 -9.10 0.80 -7.17
N PRO A 17 -9.56 1.12 -8.41
CA PRO A 17 -8.87 2.16 -9.19
C PRO A 17 -8.78 3.52 -8.50
N ALA A 18 -9.78 3.89 -7.68
CA ALA A 18 -9.74 5.14 -6.93
C ALA A 18 -8.65 5.10 -5.85
N ALA A 19 -8.48 3.95 -5.17
CA ALA A 19 -7.41 3.77 -4.20
C ALA A 19 -6.03 3.80 -4.88
N GLN A 20 -5.91 3.15 -6.03
CA GLN A 20 -4.69 3.18 -6.82
C GLN A 20 -4.32 4.60 -7.25
N ALA A 21 -5.31 5.38 -7.69
CA ALA A 21 -5.10 6.77 -8.08
C ALA A 21 -4.65 7.64 -6.91
N ALA A 22 -5.21 7.42 -5.70
CA ALA A 22 -4.82 8.16 -4.51
C ALA A 22 -3.36 7.92 -4.14
N VAL A 23 -2.91 6.67 -4.21
CA VAL A 23 -1.51 6.32 -3.94
C VAL A 23 -0.59 6.90 -5.02
N ALA A 24 -0.98 6.76 -6.29
CA ALA A 24 -0.20 7.28 -7.41
C ALA A 24 -0.03 8.82 -7.33
N ALA A 25 -1.06 9.52 -6.88
CA ALA A 25 -1.00 10.98 -6.71
C ALA A 25 0.00 11.39 -5.62
N ALA A 26 0.15 10.56 -4.58
CA ALA A 26 1.09 10.82 -3.50
C ALA A 26 2.53 10.45 -3.85
N LEU A 27 2.72 9.57 -4.85
CA LEU A 27 4.02 8.99 -5.20
C LEU A 27 4.28 9.16 -6.70
N PRO A 28 4.59 10.38 -7.17
CA PRO A 28 4.83 10.57 -8.61
C PRO A 28 6.02 9.75 -9.11
N ILE A 29 5.87 9.22 -10.31
CA ILE A 29 6.95 8.49 -11.00
C ILE A 29 8.19 9.38 -11.09
N GLY A 30 9.36 8.82 -10.83
CA GLY A 30 10.62 9.55 -10.79
C GLY A 30 11.02 10.07 -9.41
N MET A 31 10.13 9.95 -8.41
CA MET A 31 10.47 10.29 -7.03
C MET A 31 11.59 9.37 -6.52
N PRO A 32 12.54 9.86 -5.74
CA PRO A 32 13.55 9.00 -5.12
C PRO A 32 12.88 7.92 -4.24
N LEU A 33 13.35 6.68 -4.33
CA LEU A 33 12.79 5.57 -3.56
C LEU A 33 12.73 5.82 -2.06
N PRO A 34 13.78 6.39 -1.41
CA PRO A 34 13.70 6.68 0.02
C PRO A 34 12.59 7.64 0.39
N ASP A 35 12.31 8.62 -0.47
CA ASP A 35 11.24 9.59 -0.23
C ASP A 35 9.87 8.92 -0.35
N ALA A 36 9.68 8.08 -1.36
CA ALA A 36 8.45 7.33 -1.54
C ALA A 36 8.21 6.38 -0.36
N GLN A 37 9.24 5.69 0.07
CA GLN A 37 9.18 4.81 1.24
C GLN A 37 8.77 5.59 2.49
N ALA A 38 9.35 6.76 2.71
CA ALA A 38 9.03 7.61 3.86
C ALA A 38 7.55 8.04 3.85
N ILE A 39 7.01 8.37 2.69
CA ILE A 39 5.60 8.73 2.54
C ILE A 39 4.72 7.55 2.93
N LEU A 40 5.03 6.35 2.45
CA LEU A 40 4.25 5.16 2.77
C LEU A 40 4.33 4.79 4.24
N VAL A 41 5.49 4.94 4.87
CA VAL A 41 5.65 4.71 6.31
C VAL A 41 4.81 5.69 7.12
N ARG A 42 4.82 6.97 6.75
CA ARG A 42 3.97 7.98 7.40
C ARG A 42 2.48 7.71 7.20
N ALA A 43 2.13 7.06 6.10
CA ALA A 43 0.76 6.68 5.81
C ALA A 43 0.29 5.46 6.60
N GLY A 44 1.19 4.81 7.35
CA GLY A 44 0.89 3.68 8.21
C GLY A 44 1.46 2.35 7.76
N ALA A 45 2.20 2.30 6.66
CA ALA A 45 2.75 1.07 6.14
C ALA A 45 4.09 0.71 6.79
N ARG A 46 4.43 -0.56 6.70
CA ARG A 46 5.75 -1.09 7.06
C ARG A 46 6.41 -1.59 5.80
N CYS A 47 7.61 -1.13 5.53
CA CYS A 47 8.31 -1.40 4.29
C CYS A 47 9.48 -2.33 4.49
N GLN A 48 9.73 -3.19 3.50
CA GLN A 48 10.91 -4.06 3.46
C GLN A 48 11.37 -4.25 2.04
N LEU A 49 12.68 -4.45 1.88
CA LEU A 49 13.27 -4.78 0.60
C LEU A 49 13.02 -6.26 0.28
N GLN A 50 12.74 -6.54 -0.98
CA GLN A 50 12.69 -7.92 -1.43
C GLN A 50 14.10 -8.47 -1.57
N ARG A 51 14.33 -9.67 -1.01
CA ARG A 51 15.66 -10.28 -1.04
C ARG A 51 16.12 -10.63 -2.46
N ARG A 52 15.19 -11.01 -3.32
CA ARG A 52 15.49 -11.42 -4.69
C ARG A 52 15.67 -10.28 -5.66
N ASN A 53 15.10 -9.11 -5.31
CA ASN A 53 15.16 -7.94 -6.16
C ASN A 53 15.27 -6.70 -5.29
N PRO A 54 16.50 -6.18 -5.07
CA PRO A 54 16.71 -5.01 -4.20
C PRO A 54 16.14 -3.72 -4.77
N GLU A 55 15.68 -3.71 -6.01
CA GLU A 55 15.00 -2.55 -6.61
C GLU A 55 13.50 -2.53 -6.31
N VAL A 56 12.98 -3.56 -5.63
CA VAL A 56 11.57 -3.62 -5.25
C VAL A 56 11.45 -3.47 -3.75
N ILE A 57 10.65 -2.48 -3.34
CA ILE A 57 10.30 -2.26 -1.93
C ILE A 57 8.83 -2.57 -1.76
N GLU A 58 8.50 -3.47 -0.85
CA GLU A 58 7.12 -3.78 -0.48
C GLU A 58 6.75 -3.08 0.81
N CYS A 59 5.66 -2.32 0.77
CA CYS A 59 5.14 -1.63 1.93
C CYS A 59 3.75 -2.15 2.24
N VAL A 60 3.53 -2.62 3.45
CA VAL A 60 2.30 -3.29 3.86
C VAL A 60 1.62 -2.50 4.97
N TYR A 61 0.35 -2.19 4.78
CA TYR A 61 -0.53 -1.66 5.80
C TYR A 61 -1.59 -2.70 6.12
N SER A 62 -1.83 -2.95 7.40
CA SER A 62 -2.89 -3.86 7.80
C SER A 62 -3.72 -3.26 8.93
N GLN A 63 -5.01 -3.58 8.93
CA GLN A 63 -5.90 -3.26 10.03
C GLN A 63 -6.84 -4.42 10.29
N ARG A 64 -7.19 -4.61 11.55
CA ARG A 64 -8.11 -5.67 11.93
C ARG A 64 -9.55 -5.25 11.69
N THR A 65 -10.34 -6.18 11.20
CA THR A 65 -11.77 -6.03 11.05
C THR A 65 -12.49 -7.28 11.53
N THR A 66 -13.80 -7.20 11.65
CA THR A 66 -14.64 -8.35 12.02
C THR A 66 -15.60 -8.65 10.88
N ILE A 67 -15.68 -9.93 10.52
CA ILE A 67 -16.62 -10.40 9.49
C ILE A 67 -17.74 -11.11 10.22
N ASP A 68 -18.98 -10.69 9.98
CA ASP A 68 -20.22 -11.32 10.51
C ASP A 68 -20.21 -11.51 12.03
N ASP A 69 -19.53 -10.64 12.77
CA ASP A 69 -19.39 -10.65 14.23
C ASP A 69 -18.73 -11.92 14.82
N TYR A 70 -18.32 -12.85 13.96
CA TYR A 70 -17.75 -14.14 14.40
C TYR A 70 -16.28 -14.31 14.08
N TYR A 71 -15.81 -13.70 13.01
CA TYR A 71 -14.46 -13.96 12.53
C TYR A 71 -13.65 -12.66 12.49
N ALA A 72 -12.47 -12.72 13.09
CA ALA A 72 -11.49 -11.67 12.90
C ALA A 72 -10.79 -11.85 11.55
N ALA A 73 -10.52 -10.75 10.88
CA ALA A 73 -9.76 -10.74 9.64
C ALA A 73 -8.86 -9.52 9.62
N ASP A 74 -7.78 -9.59 8.85
CA ASP A 74 -6.93 -8.45 8.59
C ASP A 74 -7.17 -7.97 7.16
N ILE A 75 -7.43 -6.67 7.03
CA ILE A 75 -7.42 -6.00 5.74
C ILE A 75 -5.99 -5.61 5.47
N VAL A 76 -5.43 -6.07 4.35
CA VAL A 76 -4.02 -5.87 4.02
C VAL A 76 -3.91 -5.13 2.70
N TRP A 77 -3.27 -3.95 2.74
CA TRP A 77 -2.92 -3.18 1.55
C TRP A 77 -1.43 -3.32 1.31
N THR A 78 -1.06 -3.84 0.16
CA THR A 78 0.34 -4.00 -0.22
C THR A 78 0.66 -3.07 -1.38
N THR A 79 1.63 -2.19 -1.17
CA THR A 79 2.15 -1.30 -2.20
C THR A 79 3.56 -1.74 -2.56
N ALA A 80 3.79 -2.11 -3.81
CA ALA A 80 5.11 -2.45 -4.29
C ALA A 80 5.66 -1.29 -5.12
N LEU A 81 6.83 -0.81 -4.72
CA LEU A 81 7.57 0.21 -5.43
C LEU A 81 8.65 -0.47 -6.27
N HIS A 82 8.53 -0.35 -7.58
CA HIS A 82 9.53 -0.86 -8.51
C HIS A 82 10.46 0.28 -8.88
N GLY A 83 11.73 0.14 -8.49
CA GLY A 83 12.74 1.19 -8.70
C GLY A 83 13.56 0.97 -9.95
N GLU A 84 14.04 2.06 -10.50
CA GLU A 84 15.03 2.09 -11.57
C GLU A 84 15.93 3.30 -11.33
N GLY A 85 17.24 3.05 -11.18
CA GLY A 85 18.16 4.13 -10.85
C GLY A 85 17.85 4.81 -9.52
N ALA A 86 17.40 4.06 -8.51
CA ALA A 86 17.00 4.53 -7.18
C ALA A 86 15.78 5.48 -7.19
N ARG A 87 15.01 5.47 -8.27
CA ARG A 87 13.79 6.28 -8.41
C ARG A 87 12.60 5.38 -8.72
N VAL A 88 11.41 5.82 -8.33
CA VAL A 88 10.18 5.08 -8.60
C VAL A 88 9.92 5.04 -10.10
N ALA A 89 9.90 3.83 -10.66
CA ALA A 89 9.58 3.59 -12.06
C ALA A 89 8.15 3.09 -12.23
N GLN A 90 7.67 2.31 -11.28
CA GLN A 90 6.33 1.72 -11.33
C GLN A 90 5.82 1.49 -9.92
N ILE A 91 4.52 1.61 -9.73
CA ILE A 91 3.85 1.34 -8.46
C ILE A 91 2.73 0.35 -8.73
N SER A 92 2.63 -0.67 -7.89
CA SER A 92 1.47 -1.53 -7.86
C SER A 92 0.88 -1.56 -6.46
N ILE A 93 -0.45 -1.66 -6.38
CA ILE A 93 -1.15 -1.73 -5.11
C ILE A 93 -2.21 -2.81 -5.19
N ARG A 94 -2.34 -3.59 -4.12
CA ARG A 94 -3.36 -4.61 -4.01
C ARG A 94 -3.95 -4.61 -2.61
N ARG A 95 -5.18 -5.07 -2.51
CA ARG A 95 -5.89 -5.24 -1.26
C ARG A 95 -6.27 -6.70 -1.09
N GLU A 96 -6.02 -7.22 0.09
CA GLU A 96 -6.36 -8.60 0.43
C GLU A 96 -7.09 -8.63 1.77
N LEU A 97 -7.94 -9.63 1.92
CA LEU A 97 -8.61 -9.91 3.18
C LEU A 97 -8.05 -11.22 3.70
N ASP A 98 -7.31 -11.14 4.81
CA ASP A 98 -6.67 -12.29 5.43
C ASP A 98 -7.53 -12.75 6.61
N LYS A 99 -8.23 -13.86 6.44
CA LYS A 99 -9.13 -14.43 7.46
C LYS A 99 -8.35 -15.30 8.43
N HIS A 100 -8.67 -15.13 9.69
CA HIS A 100 -8.09 -15.93 10.76
C HIS A 100 -9.03 -17.05 11.21
#